data_e344e904e421590b122ed149839d8e2d
#
_entry.id   e344e904e421590b122ed149839d8e2d
#
_cell.length_a   1.000
_cell.length_b   1.000
_cell.length_c   1.000
_cell.angle_alpha   90.00
_cell.angle_beta   90.00
_cell.angle_gamma   90.00
#
_symmetry.space_group_name_H-M   'P 1'
#
loop_
_entity.id
_entity.type
_entity.pdbx_description
1 polymer ?
#
loop_
_entity_poly.entity_id
_entity_poly.type
_entity_poly.pdbx_seq_one_letter_code
_entity_poly.pdbx_strand_id
1 'polypeptide(L)'
;EATAFGTRQIIEAFTSQGVAIDELYACGGLAVKNPLMLQIYSDVTGRPIKIAASEQASALGAAMYGAVAAGVYRDIGQAAKKMARVRRKIYRPNSKNKKIYDQLYREYNRLHDQFGRDPNSSMKVLKKLRNQALGH
;
A
#
# COMPACT_ATOMS: atom_id res chain seq x y z
N GLU A 1 -0.64 3.36 -12.18
CA GLU A 1 -0.12 4.51 -11.42
C GLU A 1 -1.10 5.01 -10.36
N ALA A 2 -2.40 5.18 -10.68
CA ALA A 2 -3.40 5.70 -9.72
C ALA A 2 -3.44 4.92 -8.40
N THR A 3 -3.35 3.59 -8.44
CA THR A 3 -3.31 2.74 -7.24
C THR A 3 -2.05 2.97 -6.40
N ALA A 4 -0.92 3.29 -7.03
CA ALA A 4 0.30 3.65 -6.33
C ALA A 4 0.17 5.01 -5.63
N PHE A 5 -0.51 6.00 -6.23
CA PHE A 5 -0.83 7.27 -5.56
C PHE A 5 -1.76 7.07 -4.37
N GLY A 6 -2.77 6.22 -4.49
CA GLY A 6 -3.63 5.84 -3.36
C GLY A 6 -2.84 5.20 -2.21
N THR A 7 -1.91 4.31 -2.52
CA THR A 7 -1.00 3.73 -1.52
C THR A 7 -0.12 4.79 -0.86
N ARG A 8 0.40 5.75 -1.63
CA ARG A 8 1.17 6.88 -1.07
C ARG A 8 0.32 7.72 -0.12
N GLN A 9 -0.94 8.01 -0.44
CA GLN A 9 -1.86 8.71 0.48
C GLN A 9 -2.04 7.97 1.81
N ILE A 10 -2.22 6.65 1.75
CA ILE A 10 -2.35 5.83 2.97
C ILE A 10 -1.07 5.93 3.81
N ILE A 11 0.10 5.80 3.19
CA ILE A 11 1.39 5.91 3.87
C ILE A 11 1.55 7.30 4.50
N GLU A 12 1.22 8.37 3.77
CA GLU A 12 1.31 9.74 4.27
C GLU A 12 0.34 9.99 5.43
N ALA A 13 -0.85 9.37 5.41
CA ALA A 13 -1.78 9.44 6.54
C ALA A 13 -1.20 8.82 7.82
N PHE A 14 -0.49 7.70 7.72
CA PHE A 14 0.22 7.10 8.87
C PHE A 14 1.39 7.97 9.33
N THR A 15 2.21 8.44 8.39
CA THR A 15 3.40 9.22 8.74
C THR A 15 3.04 10.59 9.33
N SER A 16 1.93 11.19 8.91
CA SER A 16 1.41 12.44 9.50
C SER A 16 0.94 12.28 10.95
N GLN A 17 0.66 11.04 11.38
CA GLN A 17 0.33 10.70 12.77
C GLN A 17 1.55 10.20 13.57
N GLY A 18 2.78 10.39 13.04
CA GLY A 18 4.01 10.01 13.72
C GLY A 18 4.42 8.55 13.55
N VAL A 19 3.72 7.77 12.73
CA VAL A 19 4.10 6.37 12.44
C VAL A 19 5.15 6.36 11.35
N ALA A 20 6.39 6.00 11.69
CA ALA A 20 7.46 5.85 10.70
C ALA A 20 7.22 4.63 9.80
N ILE A 21 7.29 4.83 8.48
CA ILE A 21 7.22 3.76 7.48
C ILE A 21 8.42 3.91 6.55
N ASP A 22 9.46 3.12 6.78
CA ASP A 22 10.73 3.24 6.08
C ASP A 22 10.82 2.33 4.86
N GLU A 23 10.13 1.19 4.88
CA GLU A 23 10.15 0.20 3.81
C GLU A 23 8.79 -0.49 3.65
N LEU A 24 8.56 -1.07 2.48
CA LEU A 24 7.33 -1.79 2.16
C LEU A 24 7.62 -3.26 1.86
N TYR A 25 6.70 -4.11 2.29
CA TYR A 25 6.72 -5.53 1.95
C TYR A 25 5.55 -5.87 1.05
N ALA A 26 5.83 -6.27 -0.19
CA ALA A 26 4.83 -6.72 -1.14
C ALA A 26 4.69 -8.24 -1.07
N CYS A 27 3.45 -8.73 -1.09
CA CYS A 27 3.13 -10.16 -1.10
C CYS A 27 2.04 -10.46 -2.14
N GLY A 28 1.83 -11.76 -2.39
CA GLY A 28 0.82 -12.24 -3.34
C GLY A 28 1.29 -12.27 -4.79
N GLY A 29 0.46 -12.82 -5.65
CA GLY A 29 0.80 -13.13 -7.05
C GLY A 29 1.15 -11.91 -7.91
N LEU A 30 0.52 -10.77 -7.69
CA LEU A 30 0.82 -9.52 -8.40
C LEU A 30 2.24 -9.02 -8.14
N ALA A 31 2.71 -9.12 -6.91
CA ALA A 31 4.06 -8.72 -6.52
C ALA A 31 5.15 -9.57 -7.22
N VAL A 32 4.83 -10.83 -7.52
CA VAL A 32 5.77 -11.74 -8.20
C VAL A 32 5.73 -11.57 -9.71
N LYS A 33 4.54 -11.34 -10.27
CA LYS A 33 4.30 -11.39 -11.74
C LYS A 33 4.49 -10.04 -12.43
N ASN A 34 4.50 -8.92 -11.70
CA ASN A 34 4.56 -7.60 -12.31
C ASN A 34 5.70 -6.72 -11.73
N PRO A 35 6.94 -6.91 -12.20
CA PRO A 35 8.09 -6.12 -11.77
C PRO A 35 7.95 -4.62 -12.02
N LEU A 36 7.33 -4.23 -13.15
CA LEU A 36 7.10 -2.82 -13.49
C LEU A 36 6.20 -2.14 -12.46
N MET A 37 5.12 -2.81 -12.06
CA MET A 37 4.22 -2.28 -11.04
C MET A 37 4.96 -2.01 -9.73
N LEU A 38 5.80 -2.93 -9.27
CA LEU A 38 6.57 -2.75 -8.03
C LEU A 38 7.58 -1.59 -8.14
N GLN A 39 8.20 -1.41 -9.32
CA GLN A 39 9.07 -0.26 -9.54
C GLN A 39 8.29 1.06 -9.47
N ILE A 40 7.10 1.13 -10.11
CA ILE A 40 6.21 2.30 -10.03
C ILE A 40 5.83 2.60 -8.59
N TYR A 41 5.43 1.60 -7.82
CA TYR A 41 5.10 1.79 -6.40
C TYR A 41 6.28 2.30 -5.58
N SER A 42 7.49 1.77 -5.83
CA SER A 42 8.70 2.25 -5.17
C SER A 42 9.00 3.70 -5.53
N ASP A 43 8.91 4.06 -6.82
CA ASP A 43 9.17 5.41 -7.32
C ASP A 43 8.14 6.42 -6.78
N VAL A 44 6.85 6.05 -6.78
CA VAL A 44 5.75 6.89 -6.29
C VAL A 44 5.82 7.11 -4.79
N THR A 45 6.06 6.05 -4.01
CA THR A 45 6.09 6.14 -2.55
C THR A 45 7.42 6.67 -2.01
N GLY A 46 8.47 6.63 -2.82
CA GLY A 46 9.82 7.00 -2.42
C GLY A 46 10.43 6.01 -1.41
N ARG A 47 9.93 4.78 -1.35
CA ARG A 47 10.35 3.76 -0.37
C ARG A 47 10.81 2.49 -1.05
N PRO A 48 11.81 1.78 -0.49
CA PRO A 48 12.20 0.47 -1.00
C PRO A 48 11.07 -0.54 -0.78
N ILE A 49 10.88 -1.43 -1.77
CA ILE A 49 9.91 -2.53 -1.70
C ILE A 49 10.65 -3.84 -1.71
N LYS A 50 10.45 -4.64 -0.68
CA LYS A 50 10.89 -6.03 -0.57
C LYS A 50 9.74 -6.97 -0.92
N ILE A 51 10.04 -8.14 -1.48
CA ILE A 51 9.01 -9.13 -1.84
C ILE A 51 9.06 -10.27 -0.83
N ALA A 52 7.91 -10.62 -0.24
CA ALA A 52 7.77 -11.83 0.56
C ALA A 52 8.13 -13.07 -0.27
N ALA A 53 8.90 -13.99 0.30
CA ALA A 53 9.29 -15.21 -0.41
C ALA A 53 8.11 -16.16 -0.59
N SER A 54 7.20 -16.19 0.39
CA SER A 54 5.96 -16.99 0.32
C SER A 54 4.93 -16.31 -0.59
N GLU A 55 4.38 -17.05 -1.54
CA GLU A 55 3.26 -16.61 -2.35
C GLU A 55 1.95 -16.64 -1.56
N GLN A 56 1.88 -17.44 -0.51
CA GLN A 56 0.74 -17.60 0.40
C GLN A 56 1.03 -16.91 1.74
N ALA A 57 1.29 -15.60 1.72
CA ALA A 57 1.69 -14.85 2.92
C ALA A 57 0.64 -14.91 4.05
N SER A 58 -0.65 -14.89 3.70
CA SER A 58 -1.74 -14.99 4.70
C SER A 58 -1.75 -16.36 5.38
N ALA A 59 -1.62 -17.45 4.60
CA ALA A 59 -1.54 -18.80 5.15
C ALA A 59 -0.29 -18.98 6.03
N LEU A 60 0.85 -18.42 5.60
CA LEU A 60 2.07 -18.43 6.39
C LEU A 60 1.88 -17.68 7.72
N GLY A 61 1.19 -16.53 7.71
CA GLY A 61 0.86 -15.80 8.93
C GLY A 61 0.00 -16.62 9.89
N ALA A 62 -1.05 -17.27 9.38
CA ALA A 62 -1.88 -18.17 10.18
C ALA A 62 -1.07 -19.35 10.77
N ALA A 63 -0.18 -19.95 9.99
CA ALA A 63 0.72 -21.01 10.46
C ALA A 63 1.67 -20.53 11.57
N MET A 64 2.17 -19.28 11.48
CA MET A 64 3.00 -18.68 12.53
C MET A 64 2.22 -18.55 13.87
N TYR A 65 0.97 -18.06 13.82
CA TYR A 65 0.12 -17.99 15.00
C TYR A 65 -0.18 -19.37 15.57
N GLY A 66 -0.47 -20.37 14.71
CA GLY A 66 -0.64 -21.76 15.14
C GLY A 66 0.59 -22.32 15.83
N ALA A 67 1.78 -22.05 15.30
CA ALA A 67 3.05 -22.49 15.90
C ALA A 67 3.33 -21.83 17.26
N VAL A 68 2.95 -20.57 17.45
CA VAL A 68 3.02 -19.90 18.75
C VAL A 68 2.01 -20.50 19.73
N ALA A 69 0.75 -20.73 19.31
CA ALA A 69 -0.27 -21.35 20.14
C ALA A 69 0.10 -22.78 20.58
N ALA A 70 0.79 -23.52 19.70
CA ALA A 70 1.31 -24.85 20.00
C ALA A 70 2.62 -24.86 20.85
N GLY A 71 3.12 -23.67 21.25
CA GLY A 71 4.33 -23.56 22.06
C GLY A 71 5.64 -23.81 21.31
N VAL A 72 5.63 -23.93 19.97
CA VAL A 72 6.82 -24.11 19.13
C VAL A 72 7.72 -22.87 19.16
N TYR A 73 7.11 -21.70 19.18
CA TYR A 73 7.78 -20.40 19.34
C TYR A 73 7.17 -19.63 20.50
N ARG A 74 8.02 -18.86 21.20
CA ARG A 74 7.62 -18.08 22.37
C ARG A 74 6.64 -16.96 22.01
N ASP A 75 6.85 -16.32 20.85
CA ASP A 75 6.08 -15.18 20.39
C ASP A 75 6.09 -15.10 18.84
N ILE A 76 5.22 -14.27 18.30
CA ILE A 76 5.09 -14.08 16.84
C ILE A 76 6.36 -13.51 16.21
N GLY A 77 7.12 -12.69 16.93
CA GLY A 77 8.38 -12.12 16.43
C GLY A 77 9.44 -13.22 16.22
N GLN A 78 9.52 -14.20 17.13
CA GLN A 78 10.40 -15.36 16.97
C GLN A 78 9.93 -16.25 15.81
N ALA A 79 8.65 -16.53 15.70
CA ALA A 79 8.08 -17.28 14.60
C ALA A 79 8.38 -16.60 13.25
N ALA A 80 8.15 -15.28 13.15
CA ALA A 80 8.42 -14.51 11.95
C ALA A 80 9.91 -14.57 11.55
N LYS A 81 10.83 -14.39 12.48
CA LYS A 81 12.29 -14.51 12.21
C LYS A 81 12.71 -15.88 11.65
N LYS A 82 11.99 -16.93 12.01
CA LYS A 82 12.32 -18.30 11.57
C LYS A 82 11.57 -18.74 10.32
N MET A 83 10.31 -18.33 10.17
CA MET A 83 9.42 -18.79 9.11
C MET A 83 9.29 -17.79 7.96
N ALA A 84 9.33 -16.46 8.22
CA ALA A 84 9.24 -15.46 7.17
C ALA A 84 10.58 -15.27 6.47
N ARG A 85 10.52 -15.15 5.15
CA ARG A 85 11.68 -14.83 4.31
C ARG A 85 11.29 -13.79 3.27
N VAL A 86 12.27 -13.03 2.79
CA VAL A 86 12.12 -12.09 1.67
C VAL A 86 12.99 -12.54 0.51
N ARG A 87 12.56 -12.23 -0.71
CA ARG A 87 13.36 -12.46 -1.92
C ARG A 87 14.55 -11.49 -1.93
N ARG A 88 15.63 -11.90 -2.60
CA ARG A 88 16.86 -11.08 -2.69
C ARG A 88 16.64 -9.76 -3.44
N LYS A 89 15.71 -9.74 -4.40
CA LYS A 89 15.43 -8.57 -5.22
C LYS A 89 14.68 -7.51 -4.38
N ILE A 90 15.20 -6.29 -4.38
CA ILE A 90 14.60 -5.11 -3.74
C ILE A 90 14.37 -4.08 -4.83
N TYR A 91 13.18 -3.52 -4.91
CA TYR A 91 12.89 -2.37 -5.75
C TYR A 91 13.21 -1.09 -4.98
N ARG A 92 14.11 -0.28 -5.53
CA ARG A 92 14.51 1.00 -4.92
C ARG A 92 13.97 2.16 -5.74
N PRO A 93 13.59 3.27 -5.09
CA PRO A 93 13.11 4.45 -5.80
C PRO A 93 14.16 4.99 -6.77
N ASN A 94 13.75 5.28 -8.01
CA ASN A 94 14.54 6.03 -8.96
C ASN A 94 14.29 7.53 -8.73
N SER A 95 15.33 8.29 -8.41
CA SER A 95 15.21 9.71 -8.08
C SER A 95 14.66 10.58 -9.22
N LYS A 96 14.95 10.23 -10.49
CA LYS A 96 14.41 10.94 -11.65
C LYS A 96 12.91 10.71 -11.79
N ASN A 97 12.49 9.44 -11.73
CA ASN A 97 11.08 9.08 -11.81
C ASN A 97 10.29 9.66 -10.63
N LYS A 98 10.86 9.57 -9.43
CA LYS A 98 10.23 10.13 -8.21
C LYS A 98 9.88 11.60 -8.37
N LYS A 99 10.78 12.42 -8.94
CA LYS A 99 10.51 13.85 -9.19
C LYS A 99 9.29 14.07 -10.10
N ILE A 100 9.13 13.25 -11.13
CA ILE A 100 7.97 13.30 -12.03
C ILE A 100 6.72 12.85 -11.29
N TYR A 101 6.80 11.74 -10.56
CA TYR A 101 5.67 11.23 -9.77
C TYR A 101 5.26 12.16 -8.64
N ASP A 102 6.17 12.94 -8.06
CA ASP A 102 5.83 13.98 -7.07
C ASP A 102 4.97 15.11 -7.71
N GLN A 103 5.18 15.42 -9.00
CA GLN A 103 4.33 16.38 -9.71
C GLN A 103 2.95 15.78 -10.00
N LEU A 104 2.90 14.58 -10.53
CA LEU A 104 1.65 13.87 -10.82
C LEU A 104 0.83 13.62 -9.54
N TYR A 105 1.50 13.33 -8.44
CA TYR A 105 0.83 13.12 -7.15
C TYR A 105 0.19 14.40 -6.61
N ARG A 106 0.79 15.58 -6.83
CA ARG A 106 0.13 16.85 -6.48
C ARG A 106 -1.17 17.05 -7.25
N GLU A 107 -1.17 16.75 -8.56
CA GLU A 107 -2.38 16.82 -9.36
C GLU A 107 -3.42 15.76 -8.96
N TYR A 108 -2.97 14.54 -8.64
CA TYR A 108 -3.85 13.51 -8.10
C TYR A 108 -4.54 13.97 -6.82
N ASN A 109 -3.82 14.57 -5.87
CA ASN A 109 -4.41 15.09 -4.63
C ASN A 109 -5.36 16.25 -4.89
N ARG A 110 -5.03 17.16 -5.81
CA ARG A 110 -5.91 18.27 -6.20
C ARG A 110 -7.25 17.74 -6.74
N LEU A 111 -7.20 16.77 -7.63
CA LEU A 111 -8.41 16.14 -8.17
C LEU A 111 -9.19 15.36 -7.11
N HIS A 112 -8.47 14.60 -6.27
CA HIS A 112 -9.08 13.87 -5.16
C HIS A 112 -9.85 14.81 -4.22
N ASP A 113 -9.28 15.96 -3.86
CA ASP A 113 -9.91 16.92 -2.98
C ASP A 113 -11.08 17.62 -3.68
N GLN A 114 -10.91 18.02 -4.93
CA GLN A 114 -11.95 18.66 -5.73
C GLN A 114 -13.19 17.76 -5.91
N PHE A 115 -13.00 16.48 -6.19
CA PHE A 115 -14.13 15.56 -6.42
C PHE A 115 -14.62 14.90 -5.14
N GLY A 116 -13.76 14.64 -4.17
CA GLY A 116 -14.09 13.87 -2.98
C GLY A 116 -14.42 14.71 -1.74
N ARG A 117 -13.63 15.76 -1.48
CA ARG A 117 -13.71 16.52 -0.23
C ARG A 117 -14.49 17.82 -0.34
N ASP A 118 -14.48 18.48 -1.49
CA ASP A 118 -15.22 19.73 -1.69
C ASP A 118 -16.72 19.51 -1.43
N PRO A 119 -17.34 20.29 -0.53
CA PRO A 119 -18.79 20.22 -0.25
C PRO A 119 -19.66 20.39 -1.49
N ASN A 120 -19.19 21.18 -2.46
CA ASN A 120 -19.88 21.49 -3.70
C ASN A 120 -19.39 20.65 -4.88
N SER A 121 -18.63 19.58 -4.62
CA SER A 121 -18.11 18.75 -5.69
C SER A 121 -19.21 18.11 -6.52
N SER A 122 -18.96 17.94 -7.82
CA SER A 122 -19.88 17.28 -8.74
C SER A 122 -20.32 15.90 -8.24
N MET A 123 -19.44 15.16 -7.56
CA MET A 123 -19.77 13.84 -7.01
C MET A 123 -20.81 13.91 -5.88
N LYS A 124 -20.76 14.95 -5.05
CA LYS A 124 -21.78 15.16 -3.99
C LYS A 124 -23.11 15.61 -4.56
N VAL A 125 -23.08 16.45 -5.59
CA VAL A 125 -24.29 16.84 -6.33
C VAL A 125 -24.96 15.60 -6.96
N LEU A 126 -24.19 14.78 -7.66
CA LEU A 126 -24.68 13.53 -8.27
C LEU A 126 -25.25 12.56 -7.23
N LYS A 127 -24.58 12.44 -6.07
CA LYS A 127 -25.07 11.61 -4.96
C LYS A 127 -26.42 12.14 -4.43
N LYS A 128 -26.56 13.45 -4.28
CA LYS A 128 -27.82 14.07 -3.85
C LYS A 128 -28.94 13.80 -4.84
N LEU A 129 -28.69 14.00 -6.13
CA LEU A 129 -29.67 13.72 -7.20
C LEU A 129 -30.09 12.24 -7.21
N ARG A 130 -29.12 11.33 -7.09
CA ARG A 130 -29.40 9.89 -6.98
C ARG A 130 -30.30 9.60 -5.78
N ASN A 131 -29.99 10.13 -4.61
CA ASN A 131 -30.78 9.89 -3.40
C ASN A 131 -32.21 10.43 -3.54
N GLN A 132 -32.38 11.62 -4.13
CA GLN A 132 -33.70 12.17 -4.44
C GLN A 132 -34.51 11.27 -5.38
N ALA A 133 -33.87 10.70 -6.42
CA ALA A 133 -34.51 9.78 -7.35
C ALA A 133 -34.92 8.44 -6.70
N LEU A 134 -34.23 8.03 -5.64
CA LEU A 134 -34.50 6.78 -4.91
C LEU A 134 -35.41 6.99 -3.69
N GLY A 135 -35.86 8.22 -3.42
CA GLY A 135 -36.72 8.52 -2.28
C GLY A 135 -36.05 8.48 -0.91
N HIS A 136 -34.72 8.70 -0.87
CA HIS A 136 -33.90 8.75 0.36
C HIS A 136 -33.46 10.18 0.70
#